data_2e290aa3baa730753757740f09b38943
#
_entry.id   2e290aa3baa730753757740f09b38943
#
_cell.length_a   1.000
_cell.length_b   1.000
_cell.length_c   1.000
_cell.angle_alpha   90.00
_cell.angle_beta   90.00
_cell.angle_gamma   90.00
#
_symmetry.space_group_name_H-M   'P 1'
#
loop_
_entity.id
_entity.type
_entity.pdbx_description
1 polymer ?
#
loop_
_entity_poly.entity_id
_entity_poly.type
_entity_poly.pdbx_seq_one_letter_code
_entity_poly.pdbx_strand_id
1 'polypeptide(L)'
;MRRQSAGKEGGITSRIAIPMSFTAMGDGVNLASRLEGLNKQYGTRILVSAVVEAEARSTFRFRRLDRVAVKGKREGVEIFELLGTRDRVTSPPELVRRYEGALEAYFEKHFDAALALLDGCAGDQPSEVLAARCRRFLAEPPPAGWDGIYAALEK
;
A
#
# COMPACT_ATOMS: atom_id res chain seq x y z
N MET A 1 27.21 -38.97 -9.04
CA MET A 1 26.69 -37.97 -8.08
C MET A 1 26.82 -36.58 -8.68
N ARG A 2 25.75 -36.05 -9.19
CA ARG A 2 25.73 -34.65 -9.64
C ARG A 2 25.31 -33.77 -8.48
N ARG A 3 26.18 -32.90 -8.04
CA ARG A 3 25.83 -31.81 -7.16
C ARG A 3 25.05 -30.78 -7.98
N GLN A 4 23.78 -30.65 -7.67
CA GLN A 4 23.04 -29.47 -8.12
C GLN A 4 23.58 -28.29 -7.31
N SER A 5 24.24 -27.39 -7.99
CA SER A 5 24.57 -26.07 -7.45
C SER A 5 23.23 -25.36 -7.25
N ALA A 6 22.90 -25.08 -5.99
CA ALA A 6 21.82 -24.18 -5.66
C ALA A 6 22.12 -22.80 -6.30
N GLY A 7 21.36 -22.46 -7.31
CA GLY A 7 21.40 -21.13 -7.89
C GLY A 7 21.08 -20.12 -6.82
N LYS A 8 21.94 -19.16 -6.66
CA LYS A 8 21.68 -17.97 -5.86
C LYS A 8 20.43 -17.30 -6.41
N GLU A 9 19.33 -17.46 -5.74
CA GLU A 9 18.20 -16.57 -5.93
C GLU A 9 18.52 -15.24 -5.27
N GLY A 10 19.27 -14.45 -5.99
CA GLY A 10 19.54 -13.08 -5.64
C GLY A 10 18.41 -12.21 -6.16
N GLY A 11 17.81 -11.46 -5.31
CA GLY A 11 16.92 -10.40 -5.68
C GLY A 11 15.50 -10.61 -5.16
N ILE A 12 15.14 -9.86 -4.14
CA ILE A 12 13.76 -9.67 -3.70
C ILE A 12 13.08 -8.82 -4.78
N THR A 13 12.46 -9.49 -5.74
CA THR A 13 11.66 -8.82 -6.75
C THR A 13 10.31 -8.49 -6.15
N SER A 14 9.94 -7.22 -6.16
CA SER A 14 8.59 -6.80 -5.84
C SER A 14 7.61 -7.49 -6.79
N ARG A 15 6.64 -8.20 -6.24
CA ARG A 15 5.63 -8.89 -7.05
C ARG A 15 4.32 -8.15 -6.99
N ILE A 16 3.71 -7.99 -8.15
CA ILE A 16 2.37 -7.44 -8.31
C ILE A 16 1.43 -8.61 -8.55
N ALA A 17 0.46 -8.78 -7.66
CA ALA A 17 -0.58 -9.79 -7.85
C ALA A 17 -1.78 -9.17 -8.56
N ILE A 18 -2.06 -9.66 -9.76
CA ILE A 18 -3.24 -9.28 -10.55
C ILE A 18 -4.13 -10.52 -10.66
N PRO A 19 -5.44 -10.40 -10.39
CA PRO A 19 -6.33 -11.54 -10.55
C PRO A 19 -6.40 -11.98 -12.02
N MET A 20 -6.34 -13.29 -12.25
CA MET A 20 -6.40 -13.88 -13.59
C MET A 20 -7.71 -13.56 -14.35
N SER A 21 -8.77 -13.21 -13.63
CA SER A 21 -10.04 -12.76 -14.21
C SER A 21 -9.97 -11.33 -14.77
N PHE A 22 -8.90 -10.59 -14.52
CA PHE A 22 -8.68 -9.28 -15.10
C PHE A 22 -8.03 -9.43 -16.48
N THR A 23 -8.81 -9.84 -17.46
CA THR A 23 -8.45 -9.76 -18.88
C THR A 23 -8.60 -8.36 -19.44
N ALA A 24 -8.80 -7.36 -18.60
CA ALA A 24 -8.94 -5.99 -19.02
C ALA A 24 -7.61 -5.49 -19.57
N MET A 25 -7.49 -5.51 -20.85
CA MET A 25 -6.47 -4.76 -21.55
C MET A 25 -6.67 -3.29 -21.23
N GLY A 26 -5.74 -2.69 -20.49
CA GLY A 26 -5.74 -1.29 -20.11
C GLY A 26 -5.78 -1.09 -18.59
N ASP A 27 -6.91 -1.29 -17.94
CA ASP A 27 -7.08 -0.97 -16.50
C ASP A 27 -6.19 -1.83 -15.59
N GLY A 28 -6.14 -3.13 -15.81
CA GLY A 28 -5.30 -4.04 -15.03
C GLY A 28 -3.80 -3.78 -15.24
N VAL A 29 -3.37 -3.51 -16.46
CA VAL A 29 -1.97 -3.19 -16.81
C VAL A 29 -1.56 -1.85 -16.22
N ASN A 30 -2.41 -0.83 -16.30
CA ASN A 30 -2.15 0.49 -15.73
C ASN A 30 -2.04 0.42 -14.19
N LEU A 31 -2.91 -0.34 -13.54
CA LEU A 31 -2.83 -0.57 -12.11
C LEU A 31 -1.54 -1.31 -11.74
N ALA A 32 -1.18 -2.37 -12.46
CA ALA A 32 0.04 -3.13 -12.22
C ALA A 32 1.31 -2.26 -12.31
N SER A 33 1.42 -1.45 -13.35
CA SER A 33 2.54 -0.51 -13.51
C SER A 33 2.61 0.50 -12.36
N ARG A 34 1.46 1.01 -11.92
CA ARG A 34 1.36 1.93 -10.80
C ARG A 34 1.78 1.27 -9.48
N LEU A 35 1.35 0.03 -9.23
CA LEU A 35 1.70 -0.72 -8.02
C LEU A 35 3.21 -1.00 -7.92
N GLU A 36 3.88 -1.22 -9.03
CA GLU A 36 5.35 -1.38 -9.05
C GLU A 36 6.06 -0.13 -8.52
N GLY A 37 5.69 1.05 -8.99
CA GLY A 37 6.22 2.31 -8.48
C GLY A 37 5.92 2.54 -7.00
N LEU A 38 4.72 2.18 -6.57
CA LEU A 38 4.28 2.32 -5.19
C LEU A 38 5.01 1.36 -4.23
N ASN A 39 5.36 0.13 -4.66
CA ASN A 39 6.20 -0.76 -3.86
C ASN A 39 7.53 -0.11 -3.45
N LYS A 40 8.15 0.63 -4.36
CA LYS A 40 9.39 1.37 -4.07
C LYS A 40 9.14 2.50 -3.07
N GLN A 41 8.06 3.24 -3.27
CA GLN A 41 7.71 4.38 -2.43
C GLN A 41 7.41 3.96 -0.98
N TYR A 42 6.65 2.88 -0.81
CA TYR A 42 6.25 2.38 0.51
C TYR A 42 7.23 1.36 1.13
N GLY A 43 8.25 0.94 0.39
CA GLY A 43 9.17 -0.12 0.84
C GLY A 43 8.48 -1.46 1.04
N THR A 44 7.38 -1.70 0.36
CA THR A 44 6.61 -2.93 0.42
C THR A 44 7.10 -3.97 -0.59
N ARG A 45 6.80 -5.23 -0.36
CA ARG A 45 7.20 -6.33 -1.26
C ARG A 45 6.11 -6.69 -2.24
N ILE A 46 4.88 -6.77 -1.77
CA ILE A 46 3.72 -7.20 -2.56
C ILE A 46 2.56 -6.28 -2.25
N LEU A 47 2.08 -5.60 -3.28
CA LEU A 47 0.86 -4.82 -3.26
C LEU A 47 -0.20 -5.53 -4.10
N VAL A 48 -1.44 -5.47 -3.63
CA VAL A 48 -2.57 -6.08 -4.32
C VAL A 48 -3.74 -5.08 -4.39
N SER A 49 -4.63 -5.31 -5.34
CA SER A 49 -5.90 -4.59 -5.42
C SER A 49 -6.90 -5.11 -4.39
N ALA A 50 -7.98 -4.35 -4.17
CA ALA A 50 -9.07 -4.77 -3.30
C ALA A 50 -9.73 -6.09 -3.75
N VAL A 51 -9.77 -6.37 -5.04
CA VAL A 51 -10.31 -7.62 -5.59
C VAL A 51 -9.46 -8.81 -5.15
N VAL A 52 -8.15 -8.72 -5.29
CA VAL A 52 -7.21 -9.77 -4.86
C VAL A 52 -7.27 -9.95 -3.34
N GLU A 53 -7.29 -8.86 -2.59
CA GLU A 53 -7.42 -8.91 -1.13
C GLU A 53 -8.69 -9.65 -0.71
N ALA A 54 -9.85 -9.32 -1.31
CA ALA A 54 -11.12 -9.96 -1.00
C ALA A 54 -11.12 -11.47 -1.28
N GLU A 55 -10.49 -11.91 -2.36
CA GLU A 55 -10.39 -13.32 -2.71
C GLU A 55 -9.40 -14.09 -1.82
N ALA A 56 -8.34 -13.44 -1.37
CA ALA A 56 -7.23 -14.10 -0.67
C ALA A 56 -7.24 -13.91 0.87
N ARG A 57 -8.15 -13.09 1.42
CA ARG A 57 -8.17 -12.76 2.85
C ARG A 57 -8.40 -13.94 3.80
N SER A 58 -8.97 -15.04 3.29
CA SER A 58 -9.14 -16.27 4.07
C SER A 58 -7.80 -16.96 4.37
N THR A 59 -6.83 -16.82 3.48
CA THR A 59 -5.51 -17.48 3.55
C THR A 59 -4.42 -16.54 4.02
N PHE A 60 -4.49 -15.27 3.63
CA PHE A 60 -3.44 -14.27 3.87
C PHE A 60 -3.92 -13.13 4.75
N ARG A 61 -2.96 -12.44 5.35
CA ARG A 61 -3.16 -11.18 6.07
C ARG A 61 -2.71 -10.03 5.20
N PHE A 62 -3.51 -8.98 5.22
CA PHE A 62 -3.26 -7.75 4.48
C PHE A 62 -3.32 -6.54 5.40
N ARG A 63 -2.66 -5.47 4.98
CA ARG A 63 -2.81 -4.12 5.53
C ARG A 63 -3.36 -3.23 4.43
N ARG A 64 -4.45 -2.52 4.70
CA ARG A 64 -4.90 -1.44 3.82
C ARG A 64 -3.84 -0.36 3.78
N LEU A 65 -3.33 -0.05 2.60
CA LEU A 65 -2.16 0.80 2.48
C LEU A 65 -2.48 2.22 2.04
N ASP A 66 -3.32 2.39 1.03
CA ASP A 66 -3.64 3.70 0.48
C ASP A 66 -4.83 3.64 -0.50
N ARG A 67 -5.19 4.80 -1.00
CA ARG A 67 -6.07 5.00 -2.15
C ARG A 67 -5.32 5.75 -3.23
N VAL A 68 -5.23 5.17 -4.41
CA VAL A 68 -4.40 5.70 -5.51
C VAL A 68 -5.24 5.99 -6.76
N ALA A 69 -4.83 7.02 -7.49
CA ALA A 69 -5.42 7.31 -8.78
C ALA A 69 -4.94 6.30 -9.82
N VAL A 70 -5.86 5.86 -10.66
CA VAL A 70 -5.57 5.02 -11.82
C VAL A 70 -6.07 5.73 -13.06
N LYS A 71 -5.25 5.77 -14.11
CA LYS A 71 -5.62 6.38 -15.39
C LYS A 71 -6.91 5.77 -15.94
N GLY A 72 -7.86 6.62 -16.30
CA GLY A 72 -9.16 6.21 -16.84
C GLY A 72 -10.25 5.91 -15.79
N LYS A 73 -9.92 5.94 -14.50
CA LYS A 73 -10.92 5.81 -13.41
C LYS A 73 -11.11 7.15 -12.71
N ARG A 74 -12.38 7.49 -12.43
CA ARG A 74 -12.73 8.74 -11.71
C ARG A 74 -12.49 8.63 -10.23
N GLU A 75 -12.63 7.42 -9.67
CA GLU A 75 -12.46 7.15 -8.25
C GLU A 75 -11.11 6.49 -7.97
N GLY A 76 -10.57 6.79 -6.79
CA GLY A 76 -9.35 6.14 -6.32
C GLY A 76 -9.56 4.65 -6.07
N VAL A 77 -8.54 3.86 -6.32
CA VAL A 77 -8.51 2.42 -6.09
C VAL A 77 -7.76 2.14 -4.79
N GLU A 78 -8.38 1.38 -3.90
CA GLU A 78 -7.73 0.94 -2.68
C GLU A 78 -6.68 -0.13 -2.98
N ILE A 79 -5.54 0.00 -2.32
CA ILE A 79 -4.43 -0.94 -2.41
C ILE A 79 -4.08 -1.49 -1.04
N PHE A 80 -3.63 -2.75 -1.04
CA PHE A 80 -3.32 -3.51 0.16
C PHE A 80 -1.92 -4.09 0.08
N GLU A 81 -1.22 -4.09 1.19
CA GLU A 81 0.05 -4.81 1.35
C GLU A 81 -0.21 -6.22 1.86
N LEU A 82 0.40 -7.20 1.22
CA LEU A 82 0.42 -8.58 1.71
C LEU A 82 1.44 -8.71 2.84
N LEU A 83 0.97 -9.05 4.04
CA LEU A 83 1.81 -9.19 5.24
C LEU A 83 2.31 -10.61 5.48
N GLY A 84 1.72 -11.59 4.84
CA GLY A 84 2.05 -13.00 4.99
C GLY A 84 0.83 -13.89 5.09
N THR A 85 1.06 -15.15 5.42
CA THR A 85 -0.02 -16.10 5.75
C THR A 85 -0.57 -15.82 7.14
N ARG A 86 -1.74 -16.38 7.46
CA ARG A 86 -2.35 -16.20 8.79
C ARG A 86 -1.45 -16.63 9.94
N ASP A 87 -0.60 -17.63 9.69
CA ASP A 87 0.30 -18.19 10.71
C ASP A 87 1.67 -17.49 10.77
N ARG A 88 2.03 -16.74 9.72
CA ARG A 88 3.31 -16.03 9.60
C ARG A 88 3.11 -14.63 9.06
N VAL A 89 2.86 -13.71 9.95
CA VAL A 89 2.70 -12.29 9.64
C VAL A 89 3.99 -11.55 9.95
N THR A 90 4.44 -10.71 9.02
CA THR A 90 5.70 -9.96 9.14
C THR A 90 5.57 -8.70 10.01
N SER A 91 4.36 -8.17 10.17
CA SER A 91 4.11 -6.95 10.93
C SER A 91 3.31 -7.23 12.19
N PRO A 92 3.64 -6.60 13.33
CA PRO A 92 2.84 -6.72 14.54
C PRO A 92 1.40 -6.25 14.34
N PRO A 93 0.39 -6.95 14.88
CA PRO A 93 -1.00 -6.55 14.73
C PRO A 93 -1.31 -5.14 15.24
N GLU A 94 -0.62 -4.69 16.27
CA GLU A 94 -0.77 -3.34 16.81
C GLU A 94 -0.31 -2.27 15.83
N LEU A 95 0.80 -2.49 15.15
CA LEU A 95 1.31 -1.58 14.13
C LEU A 95 0.32 -1.47 12.97
N VAL A 96 -0.25 -2.58 12.53
CA VAL A 96 -1.27 -2.60 11.46
C VAL A 96 -2.51 -1.80 11.87
N ARG A 97 -3.02 -2.00 13.08
CA ARG A 97 -4.18 -1.26 13.60
C ARG A 97 -3.92 0.24 13.69
N ARG A 98 -2.74 0.63 14.19
CA ARG A 98 -2.35 2.05 14.28
C ARG A 98 -2.26 2.69 12.90
N TYR A 99 -1.62 2.00 11.97
CA TYR A 99 -1.51 2.49 10.59
C TYR A 99 -2.88 2.66 9.93
N GLU A 100 -3.73 1.64 9.99
CA GLU A 100 -5.06 1.70 9.37
C GLU A 100 -5.95 2.76 10.02
N GLY A 101 -5.88 2.93 11.34
CA GLY A 101 -6.56 4.01 12.04
C GLY A 101 -6.04 5.39 11.62
N ALA A 102 -4.73 5.53 11.44
CA ALA A 102 -4.14 6.77 10.95
C ALA A 102 -4.53 7.05 9.49
N LEU A 103 -4.65 6.02 8.66
CA LEU A 103 -5.11 6.15 7.29
C LEU A 103 -6.57 6.64 7.20
N GLU A 104 -7.45 6.12 8.06
CA GLU A 104 -8.82 6.62 8.17
C GLU A 104 -8.86 8.10 8.59
N ALA A 105 -8.13 8.46 9.65
CA ALA A 105 -8.03 9.85 10.10
C ALA A 105 -7.48 10.76 8.99
N TYR A 106 -6.52 10.27 8.21
CA TYR A 106 -5.97 11.00 7.07
C TYR A 106 -7.03 11.25 5.99
N PHE A 107 -7.85 10.26 5.65
CA PHE A 107 -8.93 10.43 4.68
C PHE A 107 -10.03 11.38 5.18
N GLU A 108 -10.24 11.44 6.48
CA GLU A 108 -11.15 12.39 7.13
C GLU A 108 -10.53 13.79 7.36
N LYS A 109 -9.31 14.02 6.90
CA LYS A 109 -8.54 15.25 7.07
C LYS A 109 -8.17 15.60 8.53
N HIS A 110 -8.19 14.61 9.40
CA HIS A 110 -7.73 14.71 10.80
C HIS A 110 -6.23 14.37 10.87
N PHE A 111 -5.39 15.21 10.27
CA PHE A 111 -3.96 14.93 10.07
C PHE A 111 -3.16 14.87 11.38
N ASP A 112 -3.51 15.67 12.37
CA ASP A 112 -2.93 15.64 13.71
C ASP A 112 -3.29 14.34 14.47
N ALA A 113 -4.53 13.89 14.37
CA ALA A 113 -4.96 12.60 14.92
C ALA A 113 -4.23 11.43 14.24
N ALA A 114 -4.08 11.49 12.92
CA ALA A 114 -3.29 10.50 12.18
C ALA A 114 -1.84 10.45 12.65
N LEU A 115 -1.19 11.59 12.83
CA LEU A 115 0.18 11.67 13.35
C LEU A 115 0.31 11.09 14.76
N ALA A 116 -0.66 11.34 15.63
CA ALA A 116 -0.66 10.76 16.99
C ALA A 116 -0.71 9.22 16.97
N LEU A 117 -1.47 8.64 16.03
CA LEU A 117 -1.51 7.18 15.86
C LEU A 117 -0.20 6.62 15.27
N LEU A 118 0.48 7.38 14.42
CA LEU A 118 1.73 6.97 13.78
C LEU A 118 2.96 7.13 14.68
N ASP A 119 2.85 7.83 15.78
CA ASP A 119 3.96 8.10 16.69
C ASP A 119 4.63 6.83 17.27
N GLY A 120 3.94 5.74 17.35
CA GLY A 120 4.50 4.44 17.77
C GLY A 120 4.94 3.52 16.63
N CYS A 121 5.00 4.00 15.38
CA CYS A 121 5.23 3.20 14.19
C CYS A 121 6.60 3.47 13.54
N ALA A 122 7.59 3.89 14.30
CA ALA A 122 8.94 4.16 13.79
C ALA A 122 9.56 2.92 13.15
N GLY A 123 10.22 3.10 12.01
CA GLY A 123 10.84 2.02 11.24
C GLY A 123 9.90 1.29 10.28
N ASP A 124 8.62 1.63 10.28
CA ASP A 124 7.66 1.16 9.28
C ASP A 124 7.56 2.19 8.17
N GLN A 125 8.09 1.88 7.00
CA GLN A 125 8.17 2.86 5.90
C GLN A 125 6.81 3.38 5.44
N PRO A 126 5.73 2.57 5.32
CA PRO A 126 4.41 3.10 5.04
C PRO A 126 3.94 4.15 6.05
N SER A 127 4.20 3.93 7.35
CA SER A 127 3.86 4.89 8.40
C SER A 127 4.65 6.19 8.27
N GLU A 128 5.92 6.11 7.91
CA GLU A 128 6.75 7.29 7.68
C GLU A 128 6.26 8.11 6.48
N VAL A 129 5.87 7.43 5.39
CA VAL A 129 5.28 8.08 4.20
C VAL A 129 3.98 8.79 4.55
N LEU A 130 3.09 8.13 5.27
CA LEU A 130 1.81 8.71 5.68
C LEU A 130 2.00 9.90 6.63
N ALA A 131 2.93 9.77 7.60
CA ALA A 131 3.26 10.86 8.53
C ALA A 131 3.82 12.09 7.80
N ALA A 132 4.67 11.89 6.81
CA ALA A 132 5.20 13.00 6.00
C ALA A 132 4.09 13.75 5.25
N ARG A 133 3.12 13.01 4.69
CA ARG A 133 1.94 13.60 4.03
C ARG A 133 1.05 14.39 5.02
N CYS A 134 0.81 13.83 6.20
CA CYS A 134 0.05 14.52 7.25
C CYS A 134 0.70 15.83 7.65
N ARG A 135 2.02 15.84 7.88
CA ARG A 135 2.76 17.07 8.20
C ARG A 135 2.67 18.09 7.08
N ARG A 136 2.78 17.65 5.84
CA ARG A 136 2.63 18.53 4.68
C ARG A 136 1.24 19.16 4.63
N PHE A 137 0.18 18.37 4.83
CA PHE A 137 -1.19 18.87 4.79
C PHE A 137 -1.59 19.71 6.01
N LEU A 138 -0.89 19.59 7.12
CA LEU A 138 -1.03 20.53 8.24
C LEU A 138 -0.41 21.89 7.91
N ALA A 139 0.70 21.92 7.17
CA ALA A 139 1.34 23.15 6.72
C ALA A 139 0.61 23.76 5.51
N GLU A 140 0.15 22.96 4.59
CA GLU A 140 -0.52 23.35 3.36
C GLU A 140 -1.75 22.44 3.12
N PRO A 141 -2.93 22.82 3.63
CA PRO A 141 -4.11 21.97 3.57
C PRO A 141 -4.50 21.60 2.14
N PRO A 142 -4.99 20.37 1.94
CA PRO A 142 -5.48 19.97 0.63
C PRO A 142 -6.72 20.76 0.22
N PRO A 143 -7.03 20.86 -1.10
CA PRO A 143 -8.20 21.56 -1.57
C PRO A 143 -9.50 20.98 -0.97
N ALA A 144 -10.55 21.82 -0.92
CA ALA A 144 -11.82 21.45 -0.29
C ALA A 144 -12.45 20.17 -0.85
N GLY A 145 -12.33 19.92 -2.15
CA GLY A 145 -12.83 18.72 -2.83
C GLY A 145 -11.87 17.53 -2.86
N TRP A 146 -10.81 17.55 -2.05
CA TRP A 146 -9.85 16.47 -2.03
C TRP A 146 -10.50 15.14 -1.59
N ASP A 147 -10.27 14.10 -2.36
CA ASP A 147 -10.91 12.78 -2.28
C ASP A 147 -10.07 11.71 -1.54
N GLY A 148 -9.00 12.12 -0.88
CA GLY A 148 -8.07 11.21 -0.19
C GLY A 148 -6.91 10.72 -1.05
N ILE A 149 -6.91 10.99 -2.34
CA ILE A 149 -5.82 10.59 -3.23
C ILE A 149 -4.65 11.57 -3.09
N TYR A 150 -3.49 11.03 -2.76
CA TYR A 150 -2.26 11.81 -2.77
C TYR A 150 -1.70 11.87 -4.19
N ALA A 151 -1.82 13.01 -4.81
CA ALA A 151 -1.07 13.31 -6.03
C ALA A 151 0.35 13.71 -5.64
N ALA A 152 1.30 12.81 -5.78
CA ALA A 152 2.70 13.23 -5.82
C ALA A 152 2.84 14.18 -7.00
N LEU A 153 3.35 15.38 -6.74
CA LEU A 153 3.72 16.27 -7.83
C LEU A 153 4.78 15.53 -8.64
N GLU A 154 4.38 14.99 -9.76
CA GLU A 154 5.32 14.49 -10.75
C GLU A 154 6.14 15.70 -11.22
N LYS A 155 7.44 15.66 -10.90
CA LYS A 155 8.39 16.58 -11.48
C LYS A 155 8.78 16.11 -12.86
#